data_0339a8452f18f912f5874dd1b10fc19d
#
_entry.id   0339a8452f18f912f5874dd1b10fc19d
#
_cell.length_a   1.000
_cell.length_b   1.000
_cell.length_c   1.000
_cell.angle_alpha   90.00
_cell.angle_beta   90.00
_cell.angle_gamma   90.00
#
_symmetry.space_group_name_H-M   'P 1'
#
loop_
_entity.id
_entity.type
_entity.pdbx_description
1 polymer ?
#
loop_
_entity_poly.entity_id
_entity_poly.type
_entity_poly.pdbx_seq_one_letter_code
_entity_poly.pdbx_strand_id
1 'polypeptide(L)'
;MEVGVVLAQPEFLFKELNDSILMLACEHYGLKEPKIVTAQAILETGWFRSKVFREYNNPFGLFNSRTMQYFRFRHWSDAAIMYRDNIQKRLKRNEDYYNFLKRIGYAEDEDYINKVKALTDSLR
;
A
#
# COMPACT_ATOMS: atom_id res chain seq x y z
N MET A 1 -17.67 23.35 -31.00
CA MET A 1 -16.59 23.56 -30.03
C MET A 1 -16.47 22.39 -29.09
N GLU A 2 -15.30 21.91 -28.96
CA GLU A 2 -15.06 20.79 -28.10
C GLU A 2 -14.81 21.27 -26.66
N VAL A 3 -15.55 20.72 -25.73
CA VAL A 3 -15.34 21.03 -24.32
C VAL A 3 -14.42 19.97 -23.75
N GLY A 4 -13.18 20.34 -23.49
CA GLY A 4 -12.26 19.46 -22.81
C GLY A 4 -12.69 19.27 -21.36
N VAL A 5 -12.89 18.03 -20.97
CA VAL A 5 -13.13 17.70 -19.57
C VAL A 5 -11.78 17.54 -18.89
N VAL A 6 -11.42 18.51 -18.06
CA VAL A 6 -10.24 18.41 -17.23
C VAL A 6 -10.69 17.78 -15.90
N LEU A 7 -10.28 16.53 -15.69
CA LEU A 7 -10.51 15.88 -14.41
C LEU A 7 -9.47 16.40 -13.43
N ALA A 8 -9.94 17.01 -12.37
CA ALA A 8 -9.05 17.46 -11.30
C ALA A 8 -8.36 16.25 -10.67
N GLN A 9 -7.04 16.35 -10.49
CA GLN A 9 -6.30 15.34 -9.77
C GLN A 9 -6.74 15.35 -8.31
N PRO A 10 -6.85 14.16 -7.67
CA PRO A 10 -7.14 14.11 -6.24
C PRO A 10 -6.11 14.89 -5.44
N GLU A 11 -6.59 15.66 -4.48
CA GLU A 11 -5.73 16.53 -3.67
C GLU A 11 -4.63 15.76 -2.93
N PHE A 12 -4.92 14.53 -2.50
CA PHE A 12 -3.93 13.73 -1.77
C PHE A 12 -2.65 13.47 -2.57
N LEU A 13 -2.69 13.53 -3.91
CA LEU A 13 -1.50 13.31 -4.75
C LEU A 13 -0.44 14.39 -4.56
N PHE A 14 -0.82 15.56 -4.05
CA PHE A 14 0.09 16.69 -3.85
C PHE A 14 0.53 16.83 -2.39
N LYS A 15 0.14 15.89 -1.54
CA LYS A 15 0.46 15.93 -0.12
C LYS A 15 1.55 14.94 0.22
N GLU A 16 2.32 15.26 1.25
CA GLU A 16 3.28 14.34 1.82
C GLU A 16 2.55 13.11 2.38
N LEU A 17 3.10 11.93 2.12
CA LEU A 17 2.45 10.68 2.53
C LEU A 17 2.51 10.49 4.04
N ASN A 18 1.34 10.21 4.61
CA ASN A 18 1.16 9.75 5.98
C ASN A 18 0.03 8.72 6.00
N ASP A 19 -0.32 8.22 7.17
CA ASP A 19 -1.35 7.21 7.32
C ASP A 19 -2.71 7.66 6.78
N SER A 20 -3.14 8.87 7.10
CA SER A 20 -4.43 9.41 6.65
C SER A 20 -4.48 9.58 5.14
N ILE A 21 -3.40 10.09 4.54
CA ILE A 21 -3.30 10.29 3.10
C ILE A 21 -3.29 8.94 2.38
N LEU A 22 -2.56 7.96 2.90
CA LEU A 22 -2.54 6.63 2.29
C LEU A 22 -3.91 5.96 2.35
N MET A 23 -4.63 6.10 3.46
CA MET A 23 -5.99 5.57 3.57
C MET A 23 -6.93 6.18 2.54
N LEU A 24 -6.87 7.49 2.35
CA LEU A 24 -7.65 8.17 1.31
C LEU A 24 -7.32 7.62 -0.08
N ALA A 25 -6.06 7.43 -0.37
CA ALA A 25 -5.63 6.90 -1.66
C ALA A 25 -6.10 5.46 -1.86
N CYS A 26 -5.99 4.62 -0.83
CA CYS A 26 -6.47 3.24 -0.90
C CYS A 26 -7.97 3.20 -1.22
N GLU A 27 -8.76 4.02 -0.55
CA GLU A 27 -10.20 4.12 -0.81
C GLU A 27 -10.46 4.60 -2.24
N HIS A 28 -9.77 5.62 -2.67
CA HIS A 28 -9.94 6.20 -4.01
C HIS A 28 -9.63 5.18 -5.11
N TYR A 29 -8.56 4.41 -4.96
CA TYR A 29 -8.15 3.42 -5.96
C TYR A 29 -8.83 2.06 -5.80
N GLY A 30 -9.73 1.92 -4.84
CA GLY A 30 -10.50 0.70 -4.64
C GLY A 30 -9.71 -0.45 -4.04
N LEU A 31 -8.68 -0.16 -3.24
CA LEU A 31 -8.00 -1.21 -2.51
C LEU A 31 -8.91 -1.76 -1.42
N LYS A 32 -8.82 -3.06 -1.19
CA LYS A 32 -9.52 -3.72 -0.10
C LYS A 32 -8.74 -3.54 1.19
N GLU A 33 -9.45 -3.49 2.31
CA GLU A 33 -8.86 -3.39 3.65
C GLU A 33 -7.85 -2.23 3.78
N PRO A 34 -8.28 -0.97 3.55
CA PRO A 34 -7.36 0.17 3.60
C PRO A 34 -6.58 0.29 4.89
N LYS A 35 -7.19 -0.03 6.04
CA LYS A 35 -6.50 0.04 7.34
C LYS A 35 -5.37 -0.98 7.44
N ILE A 36 -5.60 -2.20 6.99
CA ILE A 36 -4.57 -3.25 7.01
C ILE A 36 -3.42 -2.89 6.06
N VAL A 37 -3.77 -2.43 4.86
CA VAL A 37 -2.77 -2.00 3.87
C VAL A 37 -1.94 -0.84 4.41
N THR A 38 -2.58 0.14 5.05
CA THR A 38 -1.90 1.27 5.66
C THR A 38 -0.99 0.82 6.80
N ALA A 39 -1.46 -0.11 7.64
CA ALA A 39 -0.65 -0.67 8.72
C ALA A 39 0.59 -1.38 8.18
N GLN A 40 0.47 -2.11 7.06
CA GLN A 40 1.62 -2.71 6.41
C GLN A 40 2.65 -1.66 5.97
N ALA A 41 2.18 -0.58 5.36
CA ALA A 41 3.06 0.50 4.93
C ALA A 41 3.77 1.16 6.11
N ILE A 42 3.06 1.40 7.21
CA ILE A 42 3.65 1.95 8.43
C ILE A 42 4.78 1.04 8.93
N LEU A 43 4.52 -0.26 8.99
CA LEU A 43 5.49 -1.23 9.49
C LEU A 43 6.71 -1.32 8.56
N GLU A 44 6.47 -1.40 7.24
CA GLU A 44 7.53 -1.51 6.25
C GLU A 44 8.44 -0.28 6.21
N THR A 45 7.89 0.90 6.45
CA THR A 45 8.62 2.16 6.29
C THR A 45 9.04 2.80 7.60
N GLY A 46 8.69 2.19 8.75
CA GLY A 46 8.92 2.83 10.04
C GLY A 46 8.24 4.19 10.12
N TRP A 47 6.93 4.24 9.89
CA TRP A 47 6.16 5.48 9.85
C TRP A 47 6.60 6.44 8.74
N PHE A 48 6.83 5.89 7.53
CA PHE A 48 7.18 6.64 6.31
C PHE A 48 8.53 7.37 6.40
N ARG A 49 9.47 6.78 7.14
CA ARG A 49 10.81 7.36 7.32
C ARG A 49 11.91 6.62 6.59
N SER A 50 11.64 5.41 6.07
CA SER A 50 12.69 4.57 5.49
C SER A 50 13.31 5.19 4.24
N LYS A 51 14.56 4.85 4.00
CA LYS A 51 15.28 5.26 2.81
C LYS A 51 14.64 4.71 1.53
N VAL A 52 14.21 3.45 1.56
CA VAL A 52 13.55 2.82 0.39
C VAL A 52 12.29 3.57 0.01
N PHE A 53 11.44 3.90 0.99
CA PHE A 53 10.26 4.69 0.70
C PHE A 53 10.61 6.07 0.14
N ARG A 54 11.53 6.76 0.80
CA ARG A 54 11.84 8.14 0.45
C ARG A 54 12.50 8.29 -0.91
N GLU A 55 13.37 7.34 -1.28
CA GLU A 55 14.09 7.39 -2.56
C GLU A 55 13.31 6.75 -3.70
N TYR A 56 12.53 5.71 -3.41
CA TYR A 56 11.88 4.91 -4.44
C TYR A 56 10.37 5.12 -4.50
N ASN A 57 9.80 5.94 -3.64
CA ASN A 57 8.35 6.12 -3.51
C ASN A 57 7.62 4.78 -3.32
N ASN A 58 8.22 3.90 -2.52
CA ASN A 58 7.76 2.52 -2.36
C ASN A 58 7.40 2.25 -0.89
N PRO A 59 6.15 2.59 -0.49
CA PRO A 59 5.75 2.47 0.91
C PRO A 59 5.51 1.04 1.38
N PHE A 60 5.41 0.09 0.45
CA PHE A 60 5.11 -1.31 0.80
C PHE A 60 6.32 -2.22 0.73
N GLY A 61 7.49 -1.70 0.38
CA GLY A 61 8.66 -2.52 0.18
C GLY A 61 8.51 -3.53 -0.95
N LEU A 62 7.77 -3.17 -2.00
CA LEU A 62 7.56 -4.07 -3.13
C LEU A 62 8.88 -4.40 -3.80
N PHE A 63 9.14 -5.70 -3.95
CA PHE A 63 10.42 -6.21 -4.40
C PHE A 63 10.27 -7.02 -5.67
N ASN A 64 11.14 -6.76 -6.65
CA ASN A 64 11.15 -7.49 -7.91
C ASN A 64 12.16 -8.63 -7.82
N SER A 65 11.64 -9.86 -7.72
CA SER A 65 12.49 -11.04 -7.58
C SER A 65 13.31 -11.36 -8.84
N ARG A 66 12.90 -10.86 -10.01
CA ARG A 66 13.66 -11.07 -11.25
C ARG A 66 14.93 -10.25 -11.27
N THR A 67 14.87 -9.00 -10.83
CA THR A 67 16.01 -8.09 -10.81
C THR A 67 16.72 -8.06 -9.47
N MET A 68 16.12 -8.67 -8.44
CA MET A 68 16.59 -8.63 -7.07
C MET A 68 16.73 -7.21 -6.53
N GLN A 69 15.79 -6.34 -6.91
CA GLN A 69 15.77 -4.95 -6.50
C GLN A 69 14.36 -4.52 -6.10
N TYR A 70 14.28 -3.52 -5.25
CA TYR A 70 13.02 -2.87 -4.95
C TYR A 70 12.49 -2.14 -6.18
N PHE A 71 11.16 -2.17 -6.36
CA PHE A 71 10.52 -1.35 -7.37
C PHE A 71 10.70 0.13 -7.05
N ARG A 72 10.87 0.94 -8.09
CA ARG A 72 10.94 2.39 -8.01
C ARG A 72 9.72 2.96 -8.71
N PHE A 73 9.09 3.94 -8.07
CA PHE A 73 7.90 4.58 -8.61
C PHE A 73 8.12 6.08 -8.77
N ARG A 74 7.43 6.69 -9.73
CA ARG A 74 7.43 8.14 -9.89
C ARG A 74 6.74 8.83 -8.72
N HIS A 75 5.70 8.17 -8.21
CA HIS A 75 4.88 8.65 -7.12
C HIS A 75 4.46 7.47 -6.26
N TRP A 76 4.28 7.67 -4.96
CA TRP A 76 3.89 6.59 -4.06
C TRP A 76 2.51 6.00 -4.41
N SER A 77 1.62 6.80 -5.05
CA SER A 77 0.31 6.29 -5.47
C SER A 77 0.41 5.18 -6.51
N ASP A 78 1.45 5.19 -7.34
CA ASP A 78 1.68 4.12 -8.32
C ASP A 78 1.99 2.80 -7.61
N ALA A 79 2.65 2.86 -6.44
CA ALA A 79 2.87 1.68 -5.62
C ALA A 79 1.56 1.13 -5.07
N ALA A 80 0.63 1.99 -4.68
CA ALA A 80 -0.70 1.56 -4.22
C ALA A 80 -1.45 0.84 -5.35
N ILE A 81 -1.38 1.36 -6.55
CA ILE A 81 -2.01 0.72 -7.72
C ILE A 81 -1.37 -0.63 -8.02
N MET A 82 -0.04 -0.73 -7.95
CA MET A 82 0.66 -2.01 -8.14
C MET A 82 0.27 -3.01 -7.05
N TYR A 83 0.15 -2.59 -5.80
CA TYR A 83 -0.31 -3.44 -4.71
C TYR A 83 -1.71 -4.00 -5.02
N ARG A 84 -2.63 -3.14 -5.44
CA ARG A 84 -3.99 -3.56 -5.84
C ARG A 84 -3.94 -4.60 -6.96
N ASP A 85 -3.20 -4.30 -8.02
CA ASP A 85 -3.27 -5.06 -9.26
C ASP A 85 -2.46 -6.36 -9.23
N ASN A 86 -1.44 -6.45 -8.38
CA ASN A 86 -0.55 -7.61 -8.34
C ASN A 86 -0.65 -8.41 -7.04
N ILE A 87 -1.09 -7.81 -5.97
CA ILE A 87 -1.25 -8.50 -4.68
C ILE A 87 -2.72 -8.79 -4.40
N GLN A 88 -3.54 -7.75 -4.33
CA GLN A 88 -4.94 -7.92 -3.93
C GLN A 88 -5.79 -8.70 -4.95
N LYS A 89 -5.38 -8.73 -6.22
CA LYS A 89 -6.10 -9.56 -7.19
C LYS A 89 -6.07 -11.05 -6.86
N ARG A 90 -5.14 -11.48 -6.00
CA ARG A 90 -5.03 -12.87 -5.57
C ARG A 90 -5.91 -13.21 -4.38
N LEU A 91 -6.57 -12.20 -3.81
CA LEU A 91 -7.48 -12.38 -2.67
C LEU A 91 -8.71 -13.17 -3.11
N LYS A 92 -9.03 -14.23 -2.38
CA LYS A 92 -10.21 -15.05 -2.65
C LYS A 92 -11.44 -14.43 -2.01
N ARG A 93 -12.62 -14.76 -2.57
CA ARG A 93 -13.88 -14.31 -2.02
C ARG A 93 -14.03 -14.79 -0.58
N ASN A 94 -14.41 -13.89 0.31
CA ASN A 94 -14.62 -14.15 1.74
C ASN A 94 -13.36 -14.65 2.48
N GLU A 95 -12.19 -14.46 1.91
CA GLU A 95 -10.95 -14.81 2.59
C GLU A 95 -10.60 -13.76 3.64
N ASP A 96 -10.23 -14.20 4.84
CA ASP A 96 -9.67 -13.32 5.86
C ASP A 96 -8.36 -12.71 5.35
N TYR A 97 -8.21 -11.39 5.47
CA TYR A 97 -7.09 -10.70 4.88
C TYR A 97 -5.75 -11.09 5.51
N TYR A 98 -5.72 -11.33 6.82
CA TYR A 98 -4.48 -11.78 7.48
C TYR A 98 -4.09 -13.19 7.03
N ASN A 99 -5.07 -14.08 6.87
CA ASN A 99 -4.82 -15.41 6.32
C ASN A 99 -4.36 -15.33 4.86
N PHE A 100 -4.92 -14.40 4.10
CA PHE A 100 -4.46 -14.13 2.74
C PHE A 100 -2.99 -13.73 2.70
N LEU A 101 -2.56 -12.80 3.55
CA LEU A 101 -1.17 -12.37 3.63
C LEU A 101 -0.22 -13.53 3.96
N LYS A 102 -0.64 -14.43 4.84
CA LYS A 102 0.11 -15.65 5.15
C LYS A 102 0.18 -16.58 3.93
N ARG A 103 -0.97 -16.79 3.29
CA ARG A 103 -1.07 -17.72 2.15
C ARG A 103 -0.18 -17.32 0.99
N ILE A 104 -0.07 -16.03 0.69
CA ILE A 104 0.75 -15.55 -0.44
C ILE A 104 2.22 -15.35 -0.06
N GLY A 105 2.58 -15.61 1.21
CA GLY A 105 3.94 -15.47 1.68
C GLY A 105 4.39 -14.02 1.86
N TYR A 106 3.45 -13.08 1.97
CA TYR A 106 3.79 -11.67 2.23
C TYR A 106 4.47 -11.53 3.58
N ALA A 107 4.03 -12.34 4.53
CA ALA A 107 4.54 -12.33 5.89
C ALA A 107 4.82 -13.77 6.32
N GLU A 108 6.05 -14.18 6.29
CA GLU A 108 6.48 -15.50 6.76
C GLU A 108 6.50 -15.58 8.28
N ASP A 109 6.69 -14.43 8.93
CA ASP A 109 6.82 -14.32 10.37
C ASP A 109 5.45 -14.04 11.02
N GLU A 110 5.05 -14.90 11.97
CA GLU A 110 3.85 -14.69 12.77
C GLU A 110 3.87 -13.34 13.49
N ASP A 111 5.05 -12.90 13.87
CA ASP A 111 5.25 -11.63 14.54
C ASP A 111 4.85 -10.45 13.64
N TYR A 112 5.12 -10.57 12.33
CA TYR A 112 4.70 -9.55 11.36
C TYR A 112 3.18 -9.38 11.37
N ILE A 113 2.44 -10.47 11.32
CA ILE A 113 0.97 -10.41 11.34
C ILE A 113 0.46 -9.79 12.63
N ASN A 114 1.04 -10.17 13.77
CA ASN A 114 0.65 -9.59 15.06
C ASN A 114 0.92 -8.09 15.12
N LYS A 115 2.05 -7.64 14.58
CA LYS A 115 2.37 -6.21 14.50
C LYS A 115 1.41 -5.47 13.59
N VAL A 116 1.07 -6.04 12.45
CA VAL A 116 0.11 -5.44 11.52
C VAL A 116 -1.26 -5.32 12.18
N LYS A 117 -1.72 -6.37 12.88
CA LYS A 117 -2.99 -6.33 13.62
C LYS A 117 -3.01 -5.21 14.65
N ALA A 118 -1.96 -5.11 15.45
CA ALA A 118 -1.88 -4.09 16.49
C ALA A 118 -1.92 -2.68 15.90
N LEU A 119 -1.20 -2.45 14.80
CA LEU A 119 -1.23 -1.17 14.10
C LEU A 119 -2.61 -0.89 13.49
N THR A 120 -3.21 -1.88 12.86
CA THR A 120 -4.54 -1.75 12.26
C THR A 120 -5.57 -1.34 13.32
N ASP A 121 -5.54 -1.97 14.48
CA ASP A 121 -6.46 -1.67 15.57
C ASP A 121 -6.26 -0.27 16.14
N SER A 122 -5.06 0.28 16.02
CA SER A 122 -4.75 1.63 16.48
C SER A 122 -5.17 2.73 15.49
N LEU A 123 -5.39 2.39 14.22
CA LEU A 123 -5.79 3.37 13.20
C LEU A 123 -7.29 3.67 13.29
N ARG A 124 -7.62 4.92 13.03
CA ARG A 124 -9.00 5.40 13.11
C ARG A 124 -9.68 5.49 11.76
#